data_af3583cd0ceeb09c9b10268349e79026
#
_entry.id   af3583cd0ceeb09c9b10268349e79026
#
_cell.length_a   1.000
_cell.length_b   1.000
_cell.length_c   1.000
_cell.angle_alpha   90.00
_cell.angle_beta   90.00
_cell.angle_gamma   90.00
#
_symmetry.space_group_name_H-M   'P 1'
#
loop_
_entity.id
_entity.type
_entity.pdbx_description
1 polymer ?
#
loop_
_entity_poly.entity_id
_entity_poly.type
_entity_poly.pdbx_seq_one_letter_code
_entity_poly.pdbx_strand_id
1 'polypeptide(L)'
;PSMGADEDNQEASEVTILSVDQPALSLSIPKAWEDIAIIKRQTDIQQSAEAKDGTLLFQLYEKTAYTTDEAMGNVWSLVAFTKDAFKEKFGDADLATVIGVESYVLGSDSDYIYLLVRPSDVQFLENDDTSLKQYKQLQQESQVVLAGFLKDNSITVNEDCPNSSCYKVAHGANK
;
A
#
# COMPACT_ATOMS: atom_id res chain seq x y z
N PRO A 1 -34.48 7.45 -19.59
CA PRO A 1 -34.42 8.14 -18.30
C PRO A 1 -33.46 7.50 -17.31
N SER A 2 -33.26 6.18 -17.36
CA SER A 2 -32.37 5.48 -16.44
C SER A 2 -30.93 5.34 -16.93
N MET A 3 -30.67 5.72 -18.17
CA MET A 3 -29.36 5.52 -18.77
C MET A 3 -28.27 6.43 -18.22
N GLY A 4 -28.61 7.62 -17.79
CA GLY A 4 -27.62 8.53 -17.22
C GLY A 4 -27.07 8.09 -15.87
N ALA A 5 -27.90 7.44 -15.05
CA ALA A 5 -27.48 6.92 -13.75
C ALA A 5 -26.48 5.75 -13.89
N ASP A 6 -26.68 4.92 -14.91
CA ASP A 6 -25.80 3.79 -15.16
C ASP A 6 -24.41 4.24 -15.64
N GLU A 7 -24.35 5.30 -16.41
CA GLU A 7 -23.09 5.87 -16.88
C GLU A 7 -22.28 6.44 -15.71
N ASP A 8 -22.93 7.16 -14.81
CA ASP A 8 -22.28 7.72 -13.64
C ASP A 8 -21.70 6.63 -12.74
N ASN A 9 -22.40 5.52 -12.58
CA ASN A 9 -21.92 4.40 -11.80
C ASN A 9 -20.71 3.72 -12.44
N GLN A 10 -20.66 3.65 -13.76
CA GLN A 10 -19.52 3.06 -14.45
C GLN A 10 -18.25 3.91 -14.28
N GLU A 11 -18.36 5.22 -14.36
CA GLU A 11 -17.22 6.11 -14.15
C GLU A 11 -16.69 6.01 -12.73
N ALA A 12 -17.57 5.93 -11.74
CA ALA A 12 -17.17 5.82 -10.34
C ALA A 12 -16.46 4.52 -10.02
N SER A 13 -16.67 3.45 -10.80
CA SER A 13 -16.08 2.13 -10.58
C SER A 13 -14.85 1.85 -11.45
N GLU A 14 -14.42 2.79 -12.27
CA GLU A 14 -13.25 2.58 -13.12
C GLU A 14 -11.98 2.43 -12.28
N VAL A 15 -11.30 1.31 -12.50
CA VAL A 15 -10.05 1.00 -11.81
C VAL A 15 -9.02 0.49 -12.81
N THR A 16 -7.77 0.64 -12.45
CA THR A 16 -6.64 0.01 -13.13
C THR A 16 -6.17 -1.14 -12.26
N ILE A 17 -6.00 -2.32 -12.85
CA ILE A 17 -5.57 -3.52 -12.11
C ILE A 17 -4.10 -3.77 -12.41
N LEU A 18 -3.30 -3.80 -11.35
CA LEU A 18 -1.88 -4.12 -11.41
C LEU A 18 -1.65 -5.50 -10.82
N SER A 19 -0.77 -6.29 -11.42
CA SER A 19 -0.51 -7.66 -10.98
C SER A 19 0.96 -7.88 -10.69
N VAL A 20 1.24 -8.73 -9.72
CA VAL A 20 2.57 -9.25 -9.42
C VAL A 20 2.51 -10.77 -9.38
N ASP A 21 3.66 -11.45 -9.51
CA ASP A 21 3.70 -12.89 -9.72
C ASP A 21 4.14 -13.70 -8.51
N GLN A 22 4.92 -13.14 -7.61
CA GLN A 22 5.51 -13.89 -6.49
C GLN A 22 5.41 -13.11 -5.18
N PRO A 23 4.32 -13.27 -4.42
CA PRO A 23 3.16 -14.11 -4.71
C PRO A 23 2.26 -13.52 -5.80
N ALA A 24 1.42 -14.34 -6.41
CA ALA A 24 0.48 -13.89 -7.44
C ALA A 24 -0.65 -13.09 -6.79
N LEU A 25 -0.62 -11.79 -6.96
CA LEU A 25 -1.55 -10.85 -6.34
C LEU A 25 -1.93 -9.76 -7.33
N SER A 26 -3.07 -9.13 -7.08
CA SER A 26 -3.52 -7.98 -7.86
C SER A 26 -3.87 -6.81 -6.95
N LEU A 27 -3.68 -5.61 -7.47
CA LEU A 27 -4.02 -4.36 -6.79
C LEU A 27 -4.87 -3.52 -7.73
N SER A 28 -6.10 -3.20 -7.29
CA SER A 28 -6.99 -2.32 -8.03
C SER A 28 -6.86 -0.91 -7.51
N ILE A 29 -6.51 0.02 -8.38
CA ILE A 29 -6.35 1.43 -8.04
C ILE A 29 -7.34 2.28 -8.82
N PRO A 30 -7.81 3.41 -8.26
CA PRO A 30 -8.64 4.32 -9.02
C PRO A 30 -7.92 4.80 -10.28
N LYS A 31 -8.61 4.84 -11.40
CA LYS A 31 -8.02 5.32 -12.64
C LYS A 31 -7.53 6.77 -12.52
N ALA A 32 -8.20 7.55 -11.71
CA ALA A 32 -7.82 8.94 -11.43
C ALA A 32 -6.40 9.06 -10.83
N TRP A 33 -5.88 8.01 -10.22
CA TRP A 33 -4.51 8.03 -9.67
C TRP A 33 -3.44 8.13 -10.75
N GLU A 34 -3.77 7.81 -11.99
CA GLU A 34 -2.81 7.94 -13.10
C GLU A 34 -2.25 9.37 -13.23
N ASP A 35 -3.04 10.36 -12.85
CA ASP A 35 -2.65 11.77 -12.93
C ASP A 35 -1.87 12.26 -11.73
N ILE A 36 -2.00 11.61 -10.57
CA ILE A 36 -1.44 12.12 -9.31
C ILE A 36 -0.44 11.18 -8.63
N ALA A 37 -0.33 9.96 -9.13
CA ALA A 37 0.50 8.94 -8.48
C ALA A 37 1.39 8.21 -9.47
N ILE A 38 2.48 7.68 -8.93
CA ILE A 38 3.33 6.70 -9.60
C ILE A 38 3.32 5.45 -8.74
N ILE A 39 3.05 4.31 -9.35
CA ILE A 39 3.08 3.03 -8.66
C ILE A 39 4.15 2.16 -9.30
N LYS A 40 5.09 1.74 -8.48
CA LYS A 40 6.11 0.77 -8.88
C LYS A 40 5.64 -0.61 -8.47
N ARG A 41 5.72 -1.57 -9.38
CA ARG A 41 5.42 -2.97 -9.11
C ARG A 41 6.68 -3.74 -8.78
N GLN A 42 6.51 -4.93 -8.27
CA GLN A 42 7.59 -5.88 -7.92
C GLN A 42 8.70 -5.94 -8.97
N THR A 43 8.34 -5.98 -10.25
CA THR A 43 9.31 -6.06 -11.35
C THR A 43 10.09 -4.78 -11.59
N ASP A 44 9.56 -3.64 -11.12
CA ASP A 44 10.19 -2.32 -11.27
C ASP A 44 11.06 -1.95 -10.07
N ILE A 45 11.04 -2.77 -9.03
CA ILE A 45 11.69 -2.49 -7.74
C ILE A 45 12.90 -3.39 -7.60
N GLN A 46 14.03 -2.80 -7.20
CA GLN A 46 15.20 -3.60 -6.84
C GLN A 46 14.94 -4.32 -5.53
N GLN A 47 14.89 -5.64 -5.60
CA GLN A 47 14.63 -6.46 -4.43
C GLN A 47 15.91 -6.66 -3.61
N SER A 48 15.73 -6.90 -2.31
CA SER A 48 16.83 -7.34 -1.46
C SER A 48 17.30 -8.73 -1.91
N ALA A 49 18.60 -8.97 -1.85
CA ALA A 49 19.16 -10.28 -2.18
C ALA A 49 18.79 -11.34 -1.14
N GLU A 50 18.33 -10.91 0.04
CA GLU A 50 18.02 -11.82 1.15
C GLU A 50 16.51 -11.95 1.32
N ALA A 51 15.99 -13.17 1.18
CA ALA A 51 14.56 -13.45 1.32
C ALA A 51 14.01 -13.06 2.70
N LYS A 52 14.87 -13.01 3.70
CA LYS A 52 14.47 -12.61 5.06
C LYS A 52 14.06 -11.14 5.16
N ASP A 53 14.38 -10.31 4.18
CA ASP A 53 13.98 -8.89 4.16
C ASP A 53 12.60 -8.67 3.55
N GLY A 54 11.96 -9.73 3.12
CA GLY A 54 10.67 -9.65 2.46
C GLY A 54 10.78 -9.28 0.99
N THR A 55 9.64 -9.27 0.31
CA THR A 55 9.53 -8.93 -1.10
C THR A 55 8.68 -7.67 -1.25
N LEU A 56 9.23 -6.64 -1.86
CA LEU A 56 8.47 -5.44 -2.18
C LEU A 56 7.51 -5.77 -3.33
N LEU A 57 6.22 -5.56 -3.09
CA LEU A 57 5.16 -5.86 -4.05
C LEU A 57 4.80 -4.61 -4.86
N PHE A 58 4.44 -3.55 -4.16
CA PHE A 58 4.03 -2.28 -4.73
C PHE A 58 4.58 -1.15 -3.88
N GLN A 59 4.94 -0.05 -4.54
CA GLN A 59 5.27 1.20 -3.87
C GLN A 59 4.45 2.33 -4.49
N LEU A 60 3.80 3.11 -3.66
CA LEU A 60 2.99 4.25 -4.07
C LEU A 60 3.75 5.55 -3.82
N TYR A 61 3.82 6.40 -4.82
CA TYR A 61 4.45 7.72 -4.75
C TYR A 61 3.49 8.80 -5.22
N GLU A 62 3.55 9.96 -4.57
CA GLU A 62 2.89 11.16 -5.09
C GLU A 62 3.72 11.70 -6.27
N LYS A 63 3.07 11.93 -7.39
CA LYS A 63 3.73 12.14 -8.68
C LYS A 63 4.59 13.39 -8.74
N THR A 64 4.10 14.52 -8.23
CA THR A 64 4.81 15.82 -8.29
C THR A 64 6.13 15.74 -7.51
N ALA A 65 6.08 15.24 -6.29
CA ALA A 65 7.28 15.11 -5.46
C ALA A 65 8.27 14.11 -6.07
N TYR A 66 7.78 12.94 -6.49
CA TYR A 66 8.65 11.90 -7.05
C TYR A 66 9.34 12.34 -8.34
N THR A 67 8.64 13.04 -9.22
CA THR A 67 9.24 13.52 -10.48
C THR A 67 10.24 14.64 -10.26
N THR A 68 10.10 15.38 -9.16
CA THR A 68 11.06 16.42 -8.77
C THR A 68 12.30 15.81 -8.14
N ASP A 69 12.13 14.81 -7.28
CA ASP A 69 13.20 14.09 -6.60
C ASP A 69 12.73 12.66 -6.31
N GLU A 70 13.38 11.68 -6.91
CA GLU A 70 13.01 10.26 -6.75
C GLU A 70 13.13 9.76 -5.30
N ALA A 71 13.82 10.48 -4.44
CA ALA A 71 13.88 10.16 -3.01
C ALA A 71 12.63 10.64 -2.25
N MET A 72 11.75 11.37 -2.91
CA MET A 72 10.55 11.97 -2.32
C MET A 72 9.28 11.32 -2.87
N GLY A 73 8.17 11.61 -2.24
CA GLY A 73 6.85 11.23 -2.72
C GLY A 73 6.31 9.92 -2.18
N ASN A 74 7.10 9.13 -1.50
CA ASN A 74 6.62 7.81 -1.02
C ASN A 74 5.45 7.96 -0.05
N VAL A 75 4.34 7.30 -0.36
CA VAL A 75 3.16 7.26 0.50
C VAL A 75 3.18 5.98 1.33
N TRP A 76 3.43 4.84 0.70
CA TRP A 76 3.62 3.57 1.37
C TRP A 76 4.31 2.56 0.45
N SER A 77 4.82 1.52 1.09
CA SER A 77 5.34 0.33 0.43
C SER A 77 4.63 -0.90 0.97
N LEU A 78 4.24 -1.80 0.09
CA LEU A 78 3.55 -3.04 0.44
C LEU A 78 4.53 -4.19 0.30
N VAL A 79 4.73 -4.93 1.38
CA VAL A 79 5.77 -5.96 1.48
C VAL A 79 5.16 -7.29 1.89
N ALA A 80 5.60 -8.37 1.24
CA ALA A 80 5.22 -9.74 1.60
C ALA A 80 6.41 -10.45 2.25
N PHE A 81 6.15 -11.11 3.37
CA PHE A 81 7.10 -12.01 4.03
C PHE A 81 6.53 -13.42 4.03
N THR A 82 7.37 -14.42 3.78
CA THR A 82 6.98 -15.78 4.17
C THR A 82 6.85 -15.81 5.69
N LYS A 83 6.02 -16.73 6.20
CA LYS A 83 5.82 -16.81 7.66
C LYS A 83 7.12 -17.10 8.41
N ASP A 84 7.97 -17.95 7.83
CA ASP A 84 9.26 -18.26 8.43
C ASP A 84 10.20 -17.06 8.44
N ALA A 85 10.28 -16.32 7.33
CA ALA A 85 11.11 -15.11 7.26
C ALA A 85 10.62 -14.03 8.22
N PHE A 86 9.31 -13.88 8.34
CA PHE A 86 8.72 -12.92 9.28
C PHE A 86 9.10 -13.25 10.72
N LYS A 87 8.93 -14.52 11.09
CA LYS A 87 9.26 -14.98 12.44
C LYS A 87 10.74 -14.84 12.74
N GLU A 88 11.58 -15.17 11.78
CA GLU A 88 13.04 -15.05 11.96
C GLU A 88 13.46 -13.59 12.15
N LYS A 89 12.90 -12.68 11.35
CA LYS A 89 13.28 -11.27 11.39
C LYS A 89 12.70 -10.54 12.60
N PHE A 90 11.44 -10.76 12.90
CA PHE A 90 10.73 -9.99 13.93
C PHE A 90 10.55 -10.75 15.23
N GLY A 91 10.32 -12.08 15.17
CA GLY A 91 10.00 -12.85 16.36
C GLY A 91 8.82 -12.23 17.08
N ASP A 92 9.03 -11.87 18.36
CA ASP A 92 8.04 -11.17 19.19
C ASP A 92 8.30 -9.67 19.27
N ALA A 93 9.25 -9.15 18.51
CA ALA A 93 9.61 -7.73 18.55
C ALA A 93 8.57 -6.86 17.85
N ASP A 94 8.49 -5.61 18.27
CA ASP A 94 7.68 -4.59 17.61
C ASP A 94 8.30 -4.29 16.23
N LEU A 95 7.47 -4.28 15.20
CA LEU A 95 7.89 -3.99 13.83
C LEU A 95 8.61 -2.64 13.71
N ALA A 96 8.08 -1.62 14.35
CA ALA A 96 8.67 -0.28 14.30
C ALA A 96 10.09 -0.26 14.87
N THR A 97 10.36 -1.08 15.89
CA THR A 97 11.69 -1.18 16.50
C THR A 97 12.69 -1.82 15.54
N VAL A 98 12.26 -2.84 14.79
CA VAL A 98 13.16 -3.57 13.89
C VAL A 98 13.39 -2.82 12.59
N ILE A 99 12.32 -2.30 11.99
CA ILE A 99 12.39 -1.60 10.68
C ILE A 99 12.83 -0.15 10.86
N GLY A 100 12.49 0.48 11.97
CA GLY A 100 12.83 1.88 12.25
C GLY A 100 11.94 2.91 11.58
N VAL A 101 10.86 2.47 10.92
CA VAL A 101 9.84 3.33 10.30
C VAL A 101 8.47 2.79 10.63
N GLU A 102 7.41 3.57 10.38
CA GLU A 102 6.05 3.12 10.62
C GLU A 102 5.74 1.88 9.79
N SER A 103 5.39 0.79 10.45
CA SER A 103 5.10 -0.48 9.82
C SER A 103 3.92 -1.15 10.48
N TYR A 104 3.05 -1.74 9.66
CA TYR A 104 1.81 -2.34 10.11
C TYR A 104 1.59 -3.68 9.42
N VAL A 105 1.17 -4.68 10.18
CA VAL A 105 0.72 -5.93 9.58
C VAL A 105 -0.71 -5.73 9.07
N LEU A 106 -0.90 -5.79 7.76
CA LEU A 106 -2.23 -5.68 7.16
C LEU A 106 -3.02 -6.98 7.32
N GLY A 107 -2.38 -8.10 7.10
CA GLY A 107 -3.04 -9.39 7.14
C GLY A 107 -2.12 -10.51 6.72
N SER A 108 -2.70 -11.69 6.56
CA SER A 108 -1.94 -12.89 6.18
C SER A 108 -2.82 -13.86 5.40
N ASP A 109 -2.17 -14.74 4.65
CA ASP A 109 -2.80 -15.91 4.06
C ASP A 109 -2.06 -17.17 4.54
N SER A 110 -2.23 -18.29 3.84
CA SER A 110 -1.59 -19.54 4.25
C SER A 110 -0.05 -19.47 4.22
N ASP A 111 0.51 -18.66 3.33
CA ASP A 111 1.95 -18.68 3.04
C ASP A 111 2.67 -17.39 3.42
N TYR A 112 1.96 -16.26 3.44
CA TYR A 112 2.58 -14.94 3.58
C TYR A 112 1.94 -14.09 4.65
N ILE A 113 2.74 -13.15 5.16
CA ILE A 113 2.30 -12.03 6.01
C ILE A 113 2.58 -10.76 5.22
N TYR A 114 1.59 -9.87 5.17
CA TYR A 114 1.64 -8.64 4.37
C TYR A 114 1.78 -7.42 5.27
N LEU A 115 2.82 -6.63 5.01
CA LEU A 115 3.11 -5.42 5.76
C LEU A 115 2.91 -4.18 4.90
N LEU A 116 2.42 -3.13 5.54
CA LEU A 116 2.43 -1.78 5.01
C LEU A 116 3.53 -1.01 5.72
N VAL A 117 4.45 -0.45 4.96
CA VAL A 117 5.55 0.37 5.48
C VAL A 117 5.32 1.80 5.01
N ARG A 118 5.33 2.75 5.96
CA ARG A 118 5.11 4.16 5.68
C ARG A 118 6.36 4.97 6.06
N PRO A 119 6.67 6.03 5.31
CA PRO A 119 7.79 6.88 5.69
C PRO A 119 7.48 7.65 6.97
N SER A 120 8.51 7.94 7.76
CA SER A 120 8.39 8.71 9.00
C SER A 120 8.62 10.19 8.80
N ASP A 121 9.13 10.58 7.65
CA ASP A 121 9.44 11.98 7.32
C ASP A 121 8.47 12.54 6.29
N VAL A 122 8.59 13.84 6.04
CA VAL A 122 7.78 14.54 5.05
C VAL A 122 8.21 14.11 3.65
N GLN A 123 7.26 13.67 2.84
CA GLN A 123 7.52 13.16 1.50
C GLN A 123 6.91 14.04 0.39
N PHE A 124 6.05 14.98 0.72
CA PHE A 124 5.53 15.94 -0.25
C PHE A 124 6.43 17.17 -0.32
N LEU A 125 6.32 17.93 -1.41
CA LEU A 125 7.06 19.20 -1.56
C LEU A 125 6.42 20.26 -0.69
N GLU A 126 7.15 20.77 0.31
CA GLU A 126 6.62 21.66 1.33
C GLU A 126 6.08 22.98 0.79
N ASN A 127 6.66 23.49 -0.29
CA ASN A 127 6.25 24.76 -0.89
C ASN A 127 5.36 24.59 -2.12
N ASP A 128 4.76 23.39 -2.28
CA ASP A 128 3.93 23.06 -3.42
C ASP A 128 2.56 22.57 -2.93
N ASP A 129 1.55 23.42 -3.06
CA ASP A 129 0.18 23.07 -2.63
C ASP A 129 -0.41 21.89 -3.39
N THR A 130 -0.03 21.72 -4.65
CA THR A 130 -0.49 20.60 -5.47
C THR A 130 0.07 19.30 -4.92
N SER A 131 1.37 19.26 -4.63
CA SER A 131 2.02 18.09 -4.05
C SER A 131 1.38 17.70 -2.71
N LEU A 132 1.18 18.68 -1.84
CA LEU A 132 0.55 18.44 -0.53
C LEU A 132 -0.86 17.87 -0.66
N LYS A 133 -1.68 18.47 -1.51
CA LYS A 133 -3.06 18.03 -1.72
C LYS A 133 -3.12 16.62 -2.29
N GLN A 134 -2.29 16.34 -3.29
CA GLN A 134 -2.23 15.02 -3.91
C GLN A 134 -1.74 13.97 -2.92
N TYR A 135 -0.74 14.29 -2.12
CA TYR A 135 -0.22 13.39 -1.11
C TYR A 135 -1.30 13.01 -0.08
N LYS A 136 -2.02 14.00 0.44
CA LYS A 136 -3.12 13.77 1.38
C LYS A 136 -4.26 12.97 0.76
N GLN A 137 -4.58 13.25 -0.49
CA GLN A 137 -5.60 12.51 -1.22
C GLN A 137 -5.22 11.04 -1.35
N LEU A 138 -3.97 10.74 -1.73
CA LEU A 138 -3.47 9.37 -1.85
C LEU A 138 -3.49 8.66 -0.50
N GLN A 139 -3.10 9.34 0.59
CA GLN A 139 -3.18 8.75 1.92
C GLN A 139 -4.62 8.37 2.29
N GLN A 140 -5.55 9.27 2.05
CA GLN A 140 -6.95 9.06 2.39
C GLN A 140 -7.59 7.96 1.55
N GLU A 141 -7.39 8.00 0.25
CA GLU A 141 -7.97 7.01 -0.68
C GLU A 141 -7.30 5.63 -0.56
N SER A 142 -6.08 5.59 -0.06
CA SER A 142 -5.36 4.33 0.18
C SER A 142 -6.08 3.40 1.14
N GLN A 143 -6.89 3.93 2.05
CA GLN A 143 -7.64 3.08 2.99
C GLN A 143 -8.60 2.14 2.24
N VAL A 144 -9.30 2.67 1.24
CA VAL A 144 -10.21 1.88 0.42
C VAL A 144 -9.43 0.94 -0.51
N VAL A 145 -8.37 1.44 -1.11
CA VAL A 145 -7.52 0.66 -2.02
C VAL A 145 -6.92 -0.55 -1.30
N LEU A 146 -6.37 -0.35 -0.12
CA LEU A 146 -5.75 -1.43 0.65
C LEU A 146 -6.76 -2.41 1.20
N ALA A 147 -7.95 -1.95 1.61
CA ALA A 147 -9.04 -2.84 2.00
C ALA A 147 -9.46 -3.73 0.82
N GLY A 148 -9.57 -3.15 -0.37
CA GLY A 148 -9.85 -3.89 -1.60
C GLY A 148 -8.76 -4.91 -1.93
N PHE A 149 -7.50 -4.53 -1.74
CA PHE A 149 -6.37 -5.44 -1.94
C PHE A 149 -6.49 -6.70 -1.07
N LEU A 150 -6.78 -6.51 0.20
CA LEU A 150 -6.95 -7.64 1.12
C LEU A 150 -8.10 -8.54 0.69
N LYS A 151 -9.24 -7.94 0.36
CA LYS A 151 -10.43 -8.67 -0.06
C LYS A 151 -10.22 -9.42 -1.38
N ASP A 152 -9.67 -8.73 -2.38
CA ASP A 152 -9.52 -9.29 -3.73
C ASP A 152 -8.53 -10.45 -3.78
N ASN A 153 -7.58 -10.49 -2.86
CA ASN A 153 -6.56 -11.52 -2.80
C ASN A 153 -6.80 -12.56 -1.70
N SER A 154 -7.97 -12.54 -1.10
CA SER A 154 -8.36 -13.48 -0.04
C SER A 154 -7.37 -13.49 1.14
N ILE A 155 -6.90 -12.32 1.50
CA ILE A 155 -5.98 -12.13 2.62
C ILE A 155 -6.82 -11.88 3.88
N THR A 156 -6.56 -12.65 4.94
CA THR A 156 -7.24 -12.48 6.21
C THR A 156 -6.72 -11.24 6.90
N VAL A 157 -7.62 -10.32 7.23
CA VAL A 157 -7.30 -9.07 7.91
C VAL A 157 -6.75 -9.34 9.30
N ASN A 158 -5.69 -8.63 9.68
CA ASN A 158 -5.13 -8.69 11.02
C ASN A 158 -5.95 -7.84 11.98
N GLU A 159 -6.97 -8.45 12.60
CA GLU A 159 -7.88 -7.77 13.53
C GLU A 159 -7.38 -7.74 14.96
N ASP A 160 -6.48 -8.64 15.31
CA ASP A 160 -5.98 -8.81 16.67
C ASP A 160 -4.70 -8.03 16.94
N CYS A 161 -4.60 -6.85 16.39
CA CYS A 161 -3.42 -6.03 16.62
C CYS A 161 -3.52 -5.31 17.96
N PRO A 162 -2.66 -5.62 18.93
CA PRO A 162 -2.80 -5.07 20.28
C PRO A 162 -2.31 -3.63 20.40
N ASN A 163 -1.67 -3.08 19.40
CA ASN A 163 -1.01 -1.78 19.53
C ASN A 163 -0.87 -1.07 18.18
N SER A 164 0.02 -0.08 18.12
CA SER A 164 0.26 0.76 16.95
C SER A 164 0.92 0.03 15.77
N SER A 165 1.34 -1.22 15.92
CA SER A 165 1.94 -1.96 14.81
C SER A 165 0.92 -2.54 13.84
N CYS A 166 -0.36 -2.22 14.02
CA CYS A 166 -1.42 -2.63 13.10
C CYS A 166 -2.01 -1.45 12.36
N TYR A 167 -2.28 -1.67 11.09
CA TYR A 167 -2.99 -0.69 10.28
C TYR A 167 -4.48 -1.05 10.23
N LYS A 168 -5.33 -0.07 10.51
CA LYS A 168 -6.76 -0.30 10.64
C LYS A 168 -7.56 0.06 9.39
N VAL A 169 -6.95 -0.07 8.23
CA VAL A 169 -7.58 0.29 6.96
C VAL A 169 -8.91 -0.43 6.73
N ALA A 170 -8.96 -1.71 7.04
CA ALA A 170 -10.17 -2.49 6.86
C ALA A 170 -11.30 -2.05 7.78
N HIS A 171 -10.97 -1.63 9.00
CA HIS A 171 -11.96 -1.10 9.94
C HIS A 171 -12.52 0.23 9.48
N GLY A 172 -11.67 1.09 8.93
CA GLY A 172 -12.10 2.36 8.35
C GLY A 172 -13.02 2.20 7.16
N ALA A 173 -12.72 1.25 6.29
CA ALA A 173 -13.49 0.97 5.08
C ALA A 173 -14.87 0.39 5.37
N ASN A 174 -15.05 -0.25 6.52
CA ASN A 174 -16.31 -0.87 6.92
C ASN A 174 -17.29 0.12 7.59
N LYS A 175 -16.87 1.32 7.77
CA LYS A 175 -17.71 2.37 8.34
C LYS A 175 -18.27 3.25 7.24
#